data_cb91593ab856983cdb8c49b0ab75ef13
#
_entry.id   cb91593ab856983cdb8c49b0ab75ef13
#
_cell.length_a   1.000
_cell.length_b   1.000
_cell.length_c   1.000
_cell.angle_alpha   90.00
_cell.angle_beta   90.00
_cell.angle_gamma   90.00
#
_symmetry.space_group_name_H-M   'P 1'
#
loop_
_entity.id
_entity.type
_entity.pdbx_description
1 polymer ?
#
loop_
_entity_poly.entity_id
_entity_poly.type
_entity_poly.pdbx_seq_one_letter_code
_entity_poly.pdbx_strand_id
1 'polypeptide(L)'
;VHKMLKEVYHPHIEFLVSRKMKLQKNNVYILKVSKAREILDSRGNPTVEAEVTVRGENPKTDLITGRAAVPSGASTGKFEAAEIRDGEDRYLGAGVKKAVTNVNTIINEMLIGQNALNQRRIDRMMLSEDGTDNKSKLGANAILAVSIANLNACAKALNIFTYKFTGGISACKMPMPMMNILNGGAH
;
A
#
# COMPACT_ATOMS: atom_id res chain seq x y z
N VAL A 1 -24.70 -39.77 1.46
CA VAL A 1 -23.58 -38.81 1.35
C VAL A 1 -23.52 -37.88 2.56
N HIS A 2 -24.65 -37.29 2.99
CA HIS A 2 -24.70 -36.32 4.11
C HIS A 2 -24.41 -36.97 5.48
N LYS A 3 -24.72 -38.27 5.67
CA LYS A 3 -24.47 -39.02 6.90
C LYS A 3 -23.01 -39.49 7.02
N MET A 4 -22.39 -39.84 5.89
CA MET A 4 -20.97 -40.24 5.85
C MET A 4 -20.02 -39.06 6.14
N LEU A 5 -20.36 -37.85 5.72
CA LEU A 5 -19.54 -36.67 5.98
C LEU A 5 -19.54 -36.29 7.47
N LYS A 6 -20.61 -36.59 8.22
CA LYS A 6 -20.64 -36.35 9.68
C LYS A 6 -19.75 -37.31 10.48
N GLU A 7 -19.61 -38.56 10.05
CA GLU A 7 -18.81 -39.53 10.81
C GLU A 7 -17.30 -39.43 10.62
N VAL A 8 -16.88 -38.95 9.45
CA VAL A 8 -15.44 -38.85 9.12
C VAL A 8 -14.82 -37.51 9.59
N TYR A 9 -15.60 -36.43 9.62
CA TYR A 9 -15.09 -35.09 9.94
C TYR A 9 -15.43 -34.59 11.35
N HIS A 10 -16.29 -35.27 12.07
CA HIS A 10 -16.80 -34.81 13.36
C HIS A 10 -15.73 -34.64 14.47
N PRO A 11 -14.75 -35.53 14.64
CA PRO A 11 -13.77 -35.36 15.72
C PRO A 11 -12.80 -34.19 15.48
N HIS A 12 -12.46 -33.90 14.22
CA HIS A 12 -11.57 -32.80 13.88
C HIS A 12 -12.27 -31.44 13.91
N ILE A 13 -13.54 -31.40 13.54
CA ILE A 13 -14.32 -30.15 13.57
C ILE A 13 -14.69 -29.79 15.02
N GLU A 14 -15.04 -30.74 15.87
CA GLU A 14 -15.27 -30.47 17.28
C GLU A 14 -13.98 -30.12 18.03
N PHE A 15 -12.85 -30.71 17.69
CA PHE A 15 -11.54 -30.30 18.22
C PHE A 15 -11.16 -28.89 17.80
N LEU A 16 -11.52 -28.47 16.61
CA LEU A 16 -11.32 -27.10 16.12
C LEU A 16 -12.32 -26.11 16.72
N VAL A 17 -13.54 -26.57 17.04
CA VAL A 17 -14.61 -25.75 17.63
C VAL A 17 -14.53 -25.73 19.16
N SER A 18 -14.10 -26.80 19.84
CA SER A 18 -13.97 -26.86 21.31
C SER A 18 -12.71 -26.16 21.82
N ARG A 19 -11.60 -26.14 21.09
CA ARG A 19 -10.71 -25.01 21.21
C ARG A 19 -11.55 -23.85 20.72
N LYS A 20 -12.05 -23.03 21.64
CA LYS A 20 -12.32 -21.63 21.37
C LYS A 20 -11.06 -21.11 20.65
N MET A 21 -10.99 -21.35 19.35
CA MET A 21 -10.29 -20.44 18.49
C MET A 21 -11.09 -19.13 18.71
N LYS A 22 -10.72 -18.38 19.73
CA LYS A 22 -10.71 -16.95 19.57
C LYS A 22 -10.08 -16.82 18.20
N LEU A 23 -10.93 -16.58 17.20
CA LEU A 23 -10.47 -15.93 15.99
C LEU A 23 -9.73 -14.74 16.56
N GLN A 24 -8.43 -14.92 16.78
CA GLN A 24 -7.58 -13.78 17.01
C GLN A 24 -7.84 -12.98 15.75
N LYS A 25 -8.60 -11.93 15.91
CA LYS A 25 -8.67 -10.88 14.91
C LYS A 25 -7.22 -10.47 14.82
N ASN A 26 -6.49 -11.04 13.87
CA ASN A 26 -5.13 -10.64 13.58
C ASN A 26 -5.20 -9.24 12.96
N ASN A 27 -5.62 -8.29 13.78
CA ASN A 27 -5.63 -6.91 13.38
C ASN A 27 -4.18 -6.41 13.40
N VAL A 28 -3.81 -5.76 12.34
CA VAL A 28 -2.52 -5.08 12.22
C VAL A 28 -2.84 -3.60 12.09
N TYR A 29 -2.41 -2.82 13.06
CA TYR A 29 -2.73 -1.40 13.11
C TYR A 29 -1.57 -0.56 12.60
N ILE A 30 -1.88 0.50 11.87
CA ILE A 30 -0.92 1.54 11.51
C ILE A 30 -0.57 2.31 12.77
N LEU A 31 0.69 2.31 13.17
CA LEU A 31 1.18 3.14 14.24
C LEU A 31 1.53 4.53 13.76
N LYS A 32 2.10 4.60 12.57
CA LYS A 32 2.45 5.85 11.91
C LYS A 32 2.70 5.61 10.42
N VAL A 33 2.45 6.60 9.60
CA VAL A 33 3.08 6.74 8.30
C VAL A 33 4.45 7.35 8.59
N SER A 34 5.48 6.52 8.71
CA SER A 34 6.66 6.83 9.51
C SER A 34 7.49 7.95 8.98
N LYS A 35 7.61 8.10 7.67
CA LYS A 35 8.39 9.16 7.07
C LYS A 35 8.27 9.10 5.55
N ALA A 36 7.68 10.11 4.98
CA ALA A 36 7.89 10.34 3.57
C ALA A 36 9.13 11.23 3.38
N ARG A 37 9.81 10.99 2.29
CA ARG A 37 10.97 11.77 1.84
C ARG A 37 10.99 11.88 0.33
N GLU A 38 11.64 12.93 -0.13
CA GLU A 38 11.98 13.06 -1.53
C GLU A 38 13.24 12.23 -1.81
N ILE A 39 13.19 11.43 -2.87
CA ILE A 39 14.32 10.68 -3.40
C ILE A 39 14.44 10.94 -4.90
N LEU A 40 15.51 10.51 -5.52
CA LEU A 40 15.68 10.59 -6.97
C LEU A 40 15.34 9.24 -7.62
N ASP A 41 14.64 9.29 -8.73
CA ASP A 41 14.39 8.12 -9.58
C ASP A 41 15.64 7.76 -10.43
N SER A 42 15.55 6.72 -11.25
CA SER A 42 16.65 6.26 -12.11
C SER A 42 17.06 7.27 -13.19
N ARG A 43 16.25 8.31 -13.42
CA ARG A 43 16.53 9.39 -14.37
C ARG A 43 17.01 10.67 -13.68
N GLY A 44 17.14 10.65 -12.36
CA GLY A 44 17.53 11.81 -11.55
C GLY A 44 16.37 12.76 -11.23
N ASN A 45 15.13 12.38 -11.49
CA ASN A 45 13.96 13.20 -11.16
C ASN A 45 13.49 12.93 -9.73
N PRO A 46 13.06 13.98 -8.99
CA PRO A 46 12.49 13.80 -7.66
C PRO A 46 11.22 12.96 -7.66
N THR A 47 11.13 12.05 -6.71
CA THR A 47 9.91 11.29 -6.44
C THR A 47 9.71 11.08 -4.94
N VAL A 48 8.53 10.55 -4.56
CA VAL A 48 8.13 10.33 -3.17
C VAL A 48 8.45 8.90 -2.76
N GLU A 49 9.16 8.74 -1.67
CA GLU A 49 9.26 7.49 -0.93
C GLU A 49 8.53 7.63 0.40
N ALA A 50 7.69 6.64 0.76
CA ALA A 50 6.99 6.60 2.03
C ALA A 50 7.29 5.31 2.80
N GLU A 51 7.24 5.40 4.12
CA GLU A 51 7.32 4.29 5.05
C GLU A 51 6.06 4.23 5.91
N VAL A 52 5.48 3.04 6.04
CA VAL A 52 4.36 2.77 6.94
C VAL A 52 4.81 1.75 7.98
N THR A 53 4.71 2.12 9.26
CA THR A 53 5.02 1.22 10.37
C THR A 53 3.73 0.71 10.99
N VAL A 54 3.65 -0.60 11.08
CA VAL A 54 2.51 -1.31 11.65
C VAL A 54 2.92 -2.17 12.84
N ARG A 55 1.96 -2.52 13.68
CA ARG A 55 2.10 -3.48 14.77
C ARG A 55 0.87 -4.35 14.86
N GLY A 56 1.05 -5.62 15.22
CA GLY A 56 -0.05 -6.52 15.55
C GLY A 56 -0.81 -6.06 16.79
N GLU A 57 -1.96 -6.65 17.03
CA GLU A 57 -2.83 -6.33 18.18
C GLU A 57 -2.13 -6.54 19.53
N ASN A 58 -1.18 -7.49 19.59
CA ASN A 58 -0.37 -7.70 20.78
C ASN A 58 0.73 -6.63 20.86
N PRO A 59 0.77 -5.79 21.93
CA PRO A 59 1.78 -4.75 22.09
C PRO A 59 3.23 -5.26 22.14
N LYS A 60 3.43 -6.56 22.40
CA LYS A 60 4.75 -7.20 22.45
C LYS A 60 5.26 -7.62 21.05
N THR A 61 4.45 -7.50 20.01
CA THR A 61 4.91 -7.79 18.64
C THR A 61 5.85 -6.70 18.14
N ASP A 62 6.83 -7.11 17.35
CA ASP A 62 7.79 -6.19 16.76
C ASP A 62 7.10 -5.19 15.83
N LEU A 63 7.71 -4.01 15.73
CA LEU A 63 7.33 -3.01 14.75
C LEU A 63 7.77 -3.46 13.37
N ILE A 64 6.86 -3.44 12.42
CA ILE A 64 7.11 -3.86 11.05
C ILE A 64 6.92 -2.66 10.14
N THR A 65 7.94 -2.37 9.32
CA THR A 65 7.91 -1.25 8.39
C THR A 65 7.89 -1.75 6.95
N GLY A 66 6.89 -1.28 6.20
CA GLY A 66 6.84 -1.35 4.75
C GLY A 66 7.31 -0.04 4.15
N ARG A 67 7.98 -0.10 3.00
CA ARG A 67 8.51 1.05 2.27
C ARG A 67 8.15 0.93 0.81
N ALA A 68 7.87 2.06 0.18
CA ALA A 68 7.63 2.15 -1.25
C ALA A 68 8.09 3.50 -1.80
N ALA A 69 8.70 3.46 -2.98
CA ALA A 69 8.97 4.62 -3.81
C ALA A 69 7.99 4.62 -4.99
N VAL A 70 7.48 5.80 -5.33
CA VAL A 70 6.51 5.93 -6.41
C VAL A 70 7.22 6.07 -7.75
N PRO A 71 6.91 5.25 -8.75
CA PRO A 71 7.39 5.50 -10.10
C PRO A 71 6.71 6.75 -10.68
N SER A 72 7.48 7.56 -11.41
CA SER A 72 6.96 8.69 -12.17
C SER A 72 7.02 8.39 -13.66
N GLY A 73 5.93 8.63 -14.38
CA GLY A 73 5.87 8.47 -15.84
C GLY A 73 6.71 9.52 -16.59
N ALA A 74 7.17 9.18 -17.79
CA ALA A 74 7.85 10.14 -18.68
C ALA A 74 6.87 11.06 -19.42
N SER A 75 5.65 10.58 -19.61
CA SER A 75 4.54 11.31 -20.28
C SER A 75 3.31 11.28 -19.39
N THR A 76 2.50 12.31 -19.46
CA THR A 76 1.22 12.41 -18.74
C THR A 76 0.06 12.35 -19.70
N GLY A 77 -0.91 11.48 -19.41
CA GLY A 77 -2.17 11.41 -20.15
C GLY A 77 -3.18 12.45 -19.66
N LYS A 78 -4.10 12.85 -20.52
CA LYS A 78 -5.13 13.85 -20.20
C LYS A 78 -6.00 13.46 -18.99
N PHE A 79 -6.16 12.18 -18.74
CA PHE A 79 -7.02 11.63 -17.67
C PHE A 79 -6.23 11.00 -16.51
N GLU A 80 -4.92 11.19 -16.49
CA GLU A 80 -4.10 10.73 -15.37
C GLU A 80 -4.36 11.53 -14.10
N ALA A 81 -4.20 10.86 -12.98
CA ALA A 81 -4.23 11.52 -11.68
C ALA A 81 -3.03 12.47 -11.52
N ALA A 82 -3.24 13.61 -10.89
CA ALA A 82 -2.23 14.64 -10.75
C ALA A 82 -1.14 14.25 -9.75
N GLU A 83 0.11 14.28 -10.18
CA GLU A 83 1.25 14.32 -9.28
C GLU A 83 1.43 15.74 -8.76
N ILE A 84 1.57 15.90 -7.45
CA ILE A 84 1.90 17.21 -6.89
C ILE A 84 3.40 17.44 -7.04
N ARG A 85 3.72 18.53 -7.75
CA ARG A 85 5.06 19.08 -7.92
C ARG A 85 5.14 20.45 -7.28
N ASP A 86 6.35 20.83 -6.82
CA ASP A 86 6.53 22.08 -6.06
C ASP A 86 6.37 23.32 -6.93
N GLY A 87 6.76 23.25 -8.21
CA GLY A 87 6.68 24.38 -9.15
C GLY A 87 7.64 25.52 -8.86
N GLU A 88 8.65 25.27 -8.00
CA GLU A 88 9.69 26.22 -7.62
C GLU A 88 10.99 25.92 -8.40
N ASP A 89 12.00 26.80 -8.30
CA ASP A 89 13.27 26.67 -9.05
C ASP A 89 14.01 25.36 -8.81
N ARG A 90 13.80 24.76 -7.64
CA ARG A 90 14.43 23.51 -7.27
C ARG A 90 13.99 22.35 -8.19
N TYR A 91 14.97 21.68 -8.78
CA TYR A 91 14.75 20.63 -9.79
C TYR A 91 13.87 21.10 -10.97
N LEU A 92 14.04 22.34 -11.40
CA LEU A 92 13.27 22.94 -12.49
C LEU A 92 11.73 22.83 -12.28
N GLY A 93 11.29 22.95 -11.02
CA GLY A 93 9.88 22.84 -10.64
C GLY A 93 9.41 21.41 -10.33
N ALA A 94 10.26 20.40 -10.57
CA ALA A 94 9.87 19.00 -10.39
C ALA A 94 9.98 18.46 -8.96
N GLY A 95 10.35 19.30 -7.96
CA GLY A 95 10.39 18.91 -6.55
C GLY A 95 9.08 18.34 -6.05
N VAL A 96 9.11 17.53 -4.97
CA VAL A 96 7.93 16.85 -4.40
C VAL A 96 7.74 17.09 -2.90
N LYS A 97 8.32 18.16 -2.37
CA LYS A 97 8.22 18.48 -0.93
C LYS A 97 6.78 18.71 -0.46
N LYS A 98 5.92 19.30 -1.30
CA LYS A 98 4.50 19.47 -0.99
C LYS A 98 3.80 18.11 -0.81
N ALA A 99 4.04 17.15 -1.70
CA ALA A 99 3.52 15.79 -1.57
C ALA A 99 4.07 15.09 -0.32
N VAL A 100 5.37 15.23 -0.04
CA VAL A 100 6.02 14.72 1.18
C VAL A 100 5.38 15.31 2.44
N THR A 101 5.09 16.61 2.44
CA THR A 101 4.40 17.28 3.56
C THR A 101 3.00 16.70 3.77
N ASN A 102 2.22 16.52 2.69
CA ASN A 102 0.88 15.92 2.78
C ASN A 102 0.92 14.53 3.39
N VAL A 103 1.92 13.71 3.05
CA VAL A 103 2.09 12.38 3.66
C VAL A 103 2.42 12.49 5.15
N ASN A 104 3.37 13.34 5.51
CA ASN A 104 3.87 13.43 6.88
C ASN A 104 2.90 14.11 7.85
N THR A 105 1.91 14.84 7.34
CA THR A 105 0.88 15.55 8.13
C THR A 105 -0.49 14.90 7.91
N ILE A 106 -1.22 15.30 6.90
CA ILE A 106 -2.63 14.95 6.68
C ILE A 106 -2.84 13.43 6.63
N ILE A 107 -2.08 12.74 5.76
CA ILE A 107 -2.25 11.29 5.59
C ILE A 107 -1.83 10.53 6.85
N ASN A 108 -0.73 10.94 7.48
CA ASN A 108 -0.26 10.31 8.71
C ASN A 108 -1.31 10.41 9.82
N GLU A 109 -1.83 11.61 10.12
CA GLU A 109 -2.81 11.82 11.17
C GLU A 109 -4.09 11.01 10.94
N MET A 110 -4.55 10.95 9.71
CA MET A 110 -5.77 10.22 9.33
C MET A 110 -5.63 8.70 9.48
N LEU A 111 -4.46 8.15 9.20
CA LEU A 111 -4.25 6.70 9.13
C LEU A 111 -3.78 6.06 10.44
N ILE A 112 -3.32 6.83 11.43
CA ILE A 112 -2.92 6.30 12.73
C ILE A 112 -4.10 5.54 13.37
N GLY A 113 -3.82 4.32 13.86
CA GLY A 113 -4.80 3.46 14.51
C GLY A 113 -5.75 2.71 13.57
N GLN A 114 -5.66 2.93 12.25
CA GLN A 114 -6.46 2.19 11.29
C GLN A 114 -5.94 0.76 11.11
N ASN A 115 -6.85 -0.17 10.79
CA ASN A 115 -6.47 -1.53 10.46
C ASN A 115 -5.81 -1.58 9.07
N ALA A 116 -4.49 -1.78 9.06
CA ALA A 116 -3.66 -1.82 7.87
C ALA A 116 -4.07 -2.92 6.88
N LEU A 117 -4.59 -4.06 7.36
CA LEU A 117 -4.99 -5.18 6.51
C LEU A 117 -6.19 -4.85 5.62
N ASN A 118 -6.96 -3.83 5.96
CA ASN A 118 -8.06 -3.38 5.11
C ASN A 118 -7.58 -2.35 4.08
N GLN A 119 -6.74 -2.81 3.13
CA GLN A 119 -6.15 -1.96 2.09
C GLN A 119 -7.18 -1.07 1.39
N ARG A 120 -8.32 -1.65 1.00
CA ARG A 120 -9.39 -0.89 0.33
C ARG A 120 -9.93 0.25 1.18
N ARG A 121 -10.02 0.07 2.50
CA ARG A 121 -10.43 1.14 3.41
C ARG A 121 -9.38 2.23 3.51
N ILE A 122 -8.10 1.85 3.64
CA ILE A 122 -6.98 2.80 3.68
C ILE A 122 -6.97 3.66 2.42
N ASP A 123 -7.07 3.05 1.24
CA ASP A 123 -7.10 3.77 -0.03
C ASP A 123 -8.31 4.70 -0.14
N ARG A 124 -9.50 4.23 0.24
CA ARG A 124 -10.72 5.04 0.23
C ARG A 124 -10.64 6.24 1.17
N MET A 125 -10.03 6.09 2.34
CA MET A 125 -9.85 7.22 3.26
C MET A 125 -8.99 8.31 2.64
N MET A 126 -7.86 7.95 2.01
CA MET A 126 -7.00 8.90 1.31
C MET A 126 -7.72 9.57 0.13
N LEU A 127 -8.47 8.80 -0.66
CA LEU A 127 -9.25 9.33 -1.79
C LEU A 127 -10.37 10.26 -1.34
N SER A 128 -11.05 9.94 -0.22
CA SER A 128 -12.11 10.79 0.34
C SER A 128 -11.56 12.08 0.92
N GLU A 129 -10.37 12.04 1.55
CA GLU A 129 -9.69 13.23 2.05
C GLU A 129 -9.20 14.14 0.93
N ASP A 130 -8.73 13.54 -0.17
CA ASP A 130 -8.39 14.31 -1.37
C ASP A 130 -9.62 14.99 -1.95
N GLY A 131 -10.70 14.27 -2.15
CA GLY A 131 -12.00 14.77 -2.59
C GLY A 131 -12.03 15.35 -4.01
N THR A 132 -10.93 15.31 -4.75
CA THR A 132 -10.83 15.79 -6.13
C THR A 132 -10.86 14.63 -7.12
N ASP A 133 -11.37 14.87 -8.33
CA ASP A 133 -11.46 13.82 -9.35
C ASP A 133 -10.08 13.31 -9.76
N ASN A 134 -9.10 14.21 -9.84
CA ASN A 134 -7.74 13.92 -10.32
C ASN A 134 -6.67 13.83 -9.20
N LYS A 135 -7.04 13.80 -7.93
CA LYS A 135 -6.13 13.71 -6.76
C LYS A 135 -5.19 14.92 -6.63
N SER A 136 -5.67 16.10 -7.00
CA SER A 136 -4.85 17.33 -7.01
C SER A 136 -4.67 17.97 -5.63
N LYS A 137 -5.39 17.56 -4.57
CA LYS A 137 -5.25 18.07 -3.21
C LYS A 137 -4.09 17.41 -2.47
N LEU A 138 -4.09 16.09 -2.38
CA LEU A 138 -3.05 15.33 -1.68
C LEU A 138 -1.91 14.93 -2.61
N GLY A 139 -2.22 14.66 -3.86
CA GLY A 139 -1.30 14.17 -4.89
C GLY A 139 -1.36 12.67 -5.09
N ALA A 140 -1.48 12.24 -6.35
CA ALA A 140 -1.45 10.82 -6.69
C ALA A 140 -0.15 10.15 -6.23
N ASN A 141 0.98 10.85 -6.33
CA ASN A 141 2.27 10.40 -5.85
C ASN A 141 2.31 10.18 -4.32
N ALA A 142 1.69 11.08 -3.54
CA ALA A 142 1.57 10.93 -2.09
C ALA A 142 0.68 9.73 -1.71
N ILE A 143 -0.51 9.65 -2.31
CA ILE A 143 -1.48 8.57 -2.05
C ILE A 143 -0.89 7.20 -2.41
N LEU A 144 -0.28 7.08 -3.59
CA LEU A 144 0.27 5.82 -4.09
C LEU A 144 1.47 5.35 -3.25
N ALA A 145 2.35 6.27 -2.82
CA ALA A 145 3.47 5.95 -1.96
C ALA A 145 3.02 5.27 -0.66
N VAL A 146 2.01 5.84 0.00
CA VAL A 146 1.47 5.31 1.26
C VAL A 146 0.71 4.01 1.03
N SER A 147 -0.09 3.91 -0.03
CA SER A 147 -0.85 2.70 -0.38
C SER A 147 0.08 1.49 -0.56
N ILE A 148 1.14 1.63 -1.37
CA ILE A 148 2.09 0.55 -1.60
C ILE A 148 2.94 0.26 -0.35
N ALA A 149 3.34 1.28 0.41
CA ALA A 149 4.07 1.09 1.66
C ALA A 149 3.24 0.30 2.69
N ASN A 150 1.93 0.60 2.80
CA ASN A 150 1.00 -0.15 3.64
C ASN A 150 0.87 -1.62 3.19
N LEU A 151 0.71 -1.84 1.88
CA LEU A 151 0.67 -3.18 1.28
C LEU A 151 1.92 -4.00 1.66
N ASN A 152 3.09 -3.41 1.52
CA ASN A 152 4.36 -4.05 1.87
C ASN A 152 4.51 -4.31 3.37
N ALA A 153 4.04 -3.39 4.22
CA ALA A 153 4.01 -3.58 5.67
C ALA A 153 3.11 -4.76 6.06
N CYS A 154 1.91 -4.84 5.48
CA CYS A 154 0.95 -5.92 5.73
C CYS A 154 1.50 -7.29 5.29
N ALA A 155 2.07 -7.38 4.10
CA ALA A 155 2.67 -8.62 3.60
C ALA A 155 3.79 -9.12 4.52
N LYS A 156 4.67 -8.23 4.97
CA LYS A 156 5.71 -8.53 5.97
C LYS A 156 5.11 -8.95 7.32
N ALA A 157 4.07 -8.24 7.79
CA ALA A 157 3.42 -8.55 9.07
C ALA A 157 2.76 -9.94 9.08
N LEU A 158 2.28 -10.38 7.94
CA LEU A 158 1.72 -11.71 7.74
C LEU A 158 2.77 -12.77 7.37
N ASN A 159 4.02 -12.36 7.18
CA ASN A 159 5.12 -13.21 6.71
C ASN A 159 4.80 -13.93 5.38
N ILE A 160 4.22 -13.19 4.44
CA ILE A 160 3.92 -13.66 3.09
C ILE A 160 4.47 -12.68 2.05
N PHE A 161 4.66 -13.17 0.83
CA PHE A 161 5.08 -12.31 -0.28
C PHE A 161 3.98 -11.33 -0.67
N THR A 162 4.34 -10.12 -1.09
CA THR A 162 3.40 -9.07 -1.49
C THR A 162 2.44 -9.52 -2.59
N TYR A 163 2.92 -10.29 -3.59
CA TYR A 163 2.06 -10.83 -4.63
C TYR A 163 1.00 -11.82 -4.10
N LYS A 164 1.33 -12.58 -3.05
CA LYS A 164 0.38 -13.47 -2.36
C LYS A 164 -0.66 -12.70 -1.58
N PHE A 165 -0.24 -11.63 -0.91
CA PHE A 165 -1.17 -10.75 -0.19
C PHE A 165 -2.17 -10.08 -1.15
N THR A 166 -1.70 -9.63 -2.32
CA THR A 166 -2.52 -8.95 -3.32
C THR A 166 -3.42 -9.91 -4.09
N GLY A 167 -2.88 -11.02 -4.55
CA GLY A 167 -3.58 -11.96 -5.44
C GLY A 167 -4.23 -13.15 -4.74
N GLY A 168 -4.02 -13.29 -3.42
CA GLY A 168 -4.58 -14.38 -2.63
C GLY A 168 -4.07 -15.76 -3.06
N ILE A 169 -4.90 -16.78 -2.83
CA ILE A 169 -4.55 -18.17 -3.08
C ILE A 169 -4.34 -18.46 -4.58
N SER A 170 -4.98 -17.69 -5.45
CA SER A 170 -4.89 -17.86 -6.91
C SER A 170 -3.65 -17.22 -7.54
N ALA A 171 -2.81 -16.51 -6.76
CA ALA A 171 -1.60 -15.88 -7.24
C ALA A 171 -0.48 -16.91 -7.48
N CYS A 172 -0.60 -17.69 -8.54
CA CYS A 172 0.36 -18.75 -8.91
C CYS A 172 0.85 -18.66 -10.36
N LYS A 173 0.31 -17.72 -11.14
CA LYS A 173 0.72 -17.53 -12.55
C LYS A 173 1.56 -16.25 -12.68
N MET A 174 2.73 -16.40 -13.29
CA MET A 174 3.53 -15.23 -13.66
C MET A 174 2.87 -14.56 -14.88
N PRO A 175 2.66 -13.22 -14.87
CA PRO A 175 2.16 -12.52 -16.05
C PRO A 175 3.16 -12.64 -17.19
N MET A 176 2.65 -12.63 -18.42
CA MET A 176 3.51 -12.59 -19.61
C MET A 176 4.25 -11.25 -19.61
N PRO A 177 5.58 -11.25 -19.68
CA PRO A 177 6.34 -10.00 -19.74
C PRO A 177 5.99 -9.21 -21.00
N MET A 178 5.64 -7.96 -20.82
CA MET A 178 5.53 -6.99 -21.91
C MET A 178 6.70 -6.03 -21.80
N MET A 179 7.44 -5.86 -22.89
CA MET A 179 8.58 -4.96 -22.92
C MET A 179 8.61 -4.20 -24.24
N ASN A 180 9.11 -3.00 -24.19
CA ASN A 180 9.37 -2.21 -25.38
C ASN A 180 10.73 -2.61 -25.94
N ILE A 181 10.74 -3.24 -27.11
CA ILE A 181 11.97 -3.74 -27.77
C ILE A 181 12.42 -2.77 -28.87
N LEU A 182 11.47 -2.17 -29.58
CA LEU A 182 11.74 -1.19 -30.62
C LEU A 182 11.02 0.13 -30.30
N ASN A 183 11.81 1.17 -30.16
CA ASN A 183 11.30 2.53 -30.00
C ASN A 183 11.47 3.27 -31.33
N GLY A 184 10.39 3.84 -31.83
CA GLY A 184 10.41 4.67 -33.00
C GLY A 184 9.39 5.82 -32.87
N GLY A 185 9.69 6.93 -33.50
CA GLY A 185 8.88 8.14 -33.44
C GLY A 185 9.35 9.15 -32.39
N ALA A 186 8.81 10.36 -32.48
CA ALA A 186 9.03 11.43 -31.52
C ALA A 186 8.09 11.26 -30.32
N HIS A 187 8.63 11.38 -29.14
CA HIS A 187 7.87 11.58 -27.89
C HIS A 187 7.85 13.05 -27.53
#